data_2386b06e976218e0c4d7e14d4e060372
#
_entry.id   2386b06e976218e0c4d7e14d4e060372
#
_cell.length_a   1.000
_cell.length_b   1.000
_cell.length_c   1.000
_cell.angle_alpha   90.00
_cell.angle_beta   90.00
_cell.angle_gamma   90.00
#
_symmetry.space_group_name_H-M   'P 1'
#
loop_
_entity.id
_entity.type
_entity.pdbx_description
1 polymer ?
#
loop_
_entity_poly.entity_id
_entity_poly.type
_entity_poly.pdbx_seq_one_letter_code
_entity_poly.pdbx_strand_id
1 'polypeptide(L)'
;MNYKKWIGVMMVALCATANATLYNSGFANGGVIPDGNVAGWSDTRTVSGLTAIADVSINIQLSGGFNGDLYGYLSHNNVLIPLINRVGVTAGNAFGSSGSGFNVTLSDSGSGGDVHFYGSGFASGNYTADGRNIDPASSPGSFDVAPGSRLTFASTFGGMDPNGTWTLFFADMSGGGGPSTLSSWDLEITPVPEPTNVALGCFAFLFASVQCVRWWRRKAHSEKTA
;
A
#
# COMPACT_ATOMS: atom_id res chain seq x y z
N MET A 1 38.82 -41.15 -23.06
CA MET A 1 37.49 -41.01 -22.43
C MET A 1 37.24 -39.53 -22.25
N ASN A 2 36.43 -38.93 -23.15
CA ASN A 2 36.22 -37.47 -23.24
C ASN A 2 35.12 -37.02 -22.26
N TYR A 3 35.50 -36.36 -21.16
CA TYR A 3 34.57 -35.65 -20.30
C TYR A 3 34.32 -34.27 -20.84
N LYS A 4 33.22 -34.09 -21.60
CA LYS A 4 32.63 -32.79 -21.81
C LYS A 4 32.01 -32.35 -20.49
N LYS A 5 32.73 -31.53 -19.69
CA LYS A 5 32.20 -30.89 -18.49
C LYS A 5 31.22 -29.81 -18.93
N TRP A 6 29.95 -30.03 -18.68
CA TRP A 6 28.92 -29.02 -18.72
C TRP A 6 29.17 -28.01 -17.59
N ILE A 7 29.65 -26.85 -17.93
CA ILE A 7 29.67 -25.71 -17.00
C ILE A 7 28.28 -25.11 -17.10
N GLY A 8 27.39 -25.57 -16.23
CA GLY A 8 26.12 -24.87 -15.98
C GLY A 8 26.40 -23.53 -15.34
N VAL A 9 26.27 -22.45 -16.08
CA VAL A 9 26.25 -21.10 -15.51
C VAL A 9 24.91 -20.96 -14.81
N MET A 10 24.92 -21.15 -13.49
CA MET A 10 23.76 -20.88 -12.64
C MET A 10 23.68 -19.35 -12.50
N MET A 11 22.82 -18.73 -13.32
CA MET A 11 22.51 -17.31 -13.24
C MET A 11 21.60 -17.12 -12.02
N VAL A 12 22.19 -16.81 -10.88
CA VAL A 12 21.44 -16.37 -9.71
C VAL A 12 21.11 -14.89 -9.93
N ALA A 13 19.87 -14.60 -10.24
CA ALA A 13 19.39 -13.24 -10.25
C ALA A 13 19.42 -12.71 -8.80
N LEU A 14 20.36 -11.81 -8.49
CA LEU A 14 20.29 -11.02 -7.28
C LEU A 14 19.13 -10.05 -7.44
N CYS A 15 17.98 -10.40 -6.88
CA CYS A 15 16.87 -9.47 -6.74
C CYS A 15 17.25 -8.50 -5.61
N ALA A 16 17.56 -7.25 -5.94
CA ALA A 16 17.63 -6.21 -4.93
C ALA A 16 16.21 -6.00 -4.38
N THR A 17 15.99 -6.39 -3.13
CA THR A 17 14.73 -6.13 -2.45
C THR A 17 14.71 -4.68 -2.00
N ALA A 18 13.71 -3.91 -2.45
CA ALA A 18 13.39 -2.65 -1.81
C ALA A 18 12.80 -2.96 -0.43
N ASN A 19 13.30 -2.30 0.61
CA ASN A 19 12.70 -2.39 1.94
C ASN A 19 11.58 -1.36 2.03
N ALA A 20 10.39 -1.81 2.42
CA ALA A 20 9.30 -0.91 2.76
C ALA A 20 9.70 -0.04 3.95
N THR A 21 9.30 1.23 3.93
CA THR A 21 9.50 2.17 5.03
C THR A 21 8.16 2.48 5.67
N LEU A 22 8.05 2.20 6.97
CA LEU A 22 6.85 2.44 7.77
C LEU A 22 6.92 3.83 8.41
N TYR A 23 5.92 4.64 8.14
CA TYR A 23 5.67 5.92 8.79
C TYR A 23 4.52 5.75 9.77
N ASN A 24 4.86 5.30 10.99
CA ASN A 24 3.89 5.07 12.05
C ASN A 24 3.39 6.41 12.62
N SER A 25 2.10 6.46 12.84
CA SER A 25 1.43 7.64 13.34
C SER A 25 0.58 7.37 14.56
N GLY A 26 1.12 6.69 15.55
CA GLY A 26 0.38 6.55 16.82
C GLY A 26 -0.10 7.92 17.31
N PHE A 27 -1.42 8.11 17.45
CA PHE A 27 -2.00 9.29 18.06
C PHE A 27 -2.13 9.08 19.56
N ALA A 28 -1.62 10.02 20.36
CA ALA A 28 -1.80 9.97 21.81
C ALA A 28 -3.29 10.09 22.21
N ASN A 29 -4.14 10.73 21.37
CA ASN A 29 -5.51 11.09 21.74
C ASN A 29 -6.58 10.72 20.69
N GLY A 30 -6.24 9.97 19.64
CA GLY A 30 -7.15 9.68 18.53
C GLY A 30 -7.62 10.92 17.75
N GLY A 31 -8.16 10.71 16.56
CA GLY A 31 -8.79 11.75 15.76
C GLY A 31 -10.30 11.57 15.78
N VAL A 32 -11.06 12.57 16.26
CA VAL A 32 -12.52 12.52 16.23
C VAL A 32 -13.02 13.04 14.89
N ILE A 33 -13.76 12.21 14.18
CA ILE A 33 -14.49 12.55 12.95
C ILE A 33 -15.90 12.93 13.39
N PRO A 34 -16.29 14.21 13.31
CA PRO A 34 -17.59 14.64 13.83
C PRO A 34 -18.74 14.08 13.01
N ASP A 35 -19.79 13.62 13.67
CA ASP A 35 -21.02 13.07 13.08
C ASP A 35 -21.68 14.09 12.14
N GLY A 36 -22.03 13.68 10.92
CA GLY A 36 -22.68 14.50 9.92
C GLY A 36 -21.91 15.76 9.49
N ASN A 37 -20.60 15.78 9.63
CA ASN A 37 -19.78 16.95 9.33
C ASN A 37 -18.82 16.70 8.17
N VAL A 38 -19.16 17.25 7.02
CA VAL A 38 -18.35 17.16 5.78
C VAL A 38 -17.00 17.86 5.84
N ALA A 39 -16.79 18.79 6.79
CA ALA A 39 -15.49 19.40 7.02
C ALA A 39 -14.47 18.40 7.59
N GLY A 40 -14.96 17.36 8.25
CA GLY A 40 -14.20 16.19 8.67
C GLY A 40 -13.04 16.45 9.61
N TRP A 41 -12.06 15.58 9.49
CA TRP A 41 -10.82 15.58 10.25
C TRP A 41 -9.65 15.19 9.33
N SER A 42 -8.49 15.72 9.55
CA SER A 42 -7.29 15.37 8.79
C SER A 42 -6.04 15.30 9.65
N ASP A 43 -5.09 14.50 9.21
CA ASP A 43 -3.74 14.43 9.77
C ASP A 43 -2.70 14.29 8.65
N THR A 44 -1.46 14.67 8.94
CA THR A 44 -0.39 14.71 7.96
C THR A 44 0.85 13.97 8.43
N ARG A 45 1.57 13.40 7.46
CA ARG A 45 2.92 12.83 7.65
C ARG A 45 3.87 13.44 6.64
N THR A 46 5.10 13.69 7.07
CA THR A 46 6.17 14.13 6.17
C THR A 46 7.11 12.96 5.91
N VAL A 47 7.23 12.60 4.65
CA VAL A 47 8.13 11.56 4.15
C VAL A 47 9.37 12.22 3.59
N SER A 48 10.55 11.62 3.77
CA SER A 48 11.80 12.11 3.23
C SER A 48 12.81 10.99 3.00
N GLY A 49 13.72 11.20 2.05
CA GLY A 49 14.87 10.31 1.81
C GLY A 49 14.51 9.03 1.06
N LEU A 50 13.36 8.96 0.42
CA LEU A 50 12.98 7.84 -0.44
C LEU A 50 13.14 8.20 -1.92
N THR A 51 13.32 7.17 -2.73
CA THR A 51 13.25 7.23 -4.20
C THR A 51 11.80 7.14 -4.67
N ALA A 52 11.58 6.99 -5.99
CA ALA A 52 10.23 6.86 -6.54
C ALA A 52 9.43 5.71 -5.92
N ILE A 53 8.11 5.86 -5.87
CA ILE A 53 7.18 4.91 -5.27
C ILE A 53 7.06 3.65 -6.16
N ALA A 54 7.32 2.47 -5.57
CA ALA A 54 6.95 1.18 -6.17
C ALA A 54 5.59 0.70 -5.67
N ASP A 55 5.32 0.84 -4.36
CA ASP A 55 4.05 0.41 -3.75
C ASP A 55 3.72 1.27 -2.53
N VAL A 56 2.42 1.36 -2.23
CA VAL A 56 1.88 2.06 -1.05
C VAL A 56 0.85 1.18 -0.38
N SER A 57 0.90 1.10 0.92
CA SER A 57 -0.18 0.56 1.74
C SER A 57 -0.46 1.45 2.95
N ILE A 58 -1.67 1.37 3.47
CA ILE A 58 -2.09 2.12 4.65
C ILE A 58 -2.88 1.24 5.59
N ASN A 59 -2.51 1.22 6.85
CA ASN A 59 -3.33 0.62 7.91
C ASN A 59 -4.15 1.71 8.59
N ILE A 60 -5.41 1.42 8.87
CA ILE A 60 -6.36 2.35 9.49
C ILE A 60 -7.11 1.61 10.57
N GLN A 61 -7.09 2.17 11.78
CA GLN A 61 -7.86 1.69 12.92
C GLN A 61 -8.86 2.75 13.36
N LEU A 62 -10.15 2.46 13.18
CA LEU A 62 -11.24 3.38 13.44
C LEU A 62 -12.34 2.67 14.23
N SER A 63 -13.03 3.40 15.10
CA SER A 63 -14.16 2.91 15.90
C SER A 63 -15.29 3.93 15.93
N GLY A 64 -16.50 3.47 16.22
CA GLY A 64 -17.71 4.31 16.29
C GLY A 64 -18.31 4.63 14.91
N GLY A 65 -19.41 5.37 14.92
CA GLY A 65 -20.16 5.78 13.74
C GLY A 65 -20.68 4.64 12.87
N PHE A 66 -21.24 4.98 11.71
CA PHE A 66 -21.57 4.01 10.67
C PHE A 66 -20.57 4.07 9.52
N ASN A 67 -20.01 2.92 9.12
CA ASN A 67 -19.03 2.87 8.03
C ASN A 67 -19.61 3.32 6.67
N GLY A 68 -20.94 3.18 6.49
CA GLY A 68 -21.69 3.66 5.31
C GLY A 68 -21.80 5.18 5.20
N ASP A 69 -21.52 5.91 6.27
CA ASP A 69 -21.56 7.36 6.30
C ASP A 69 -20.17 7.99 6.07
N LEU A 70 -19.11 7.18 6.15
CA LEU A 70 -17.73 7.66 6.08
C LEU A 70 -17.23 7.84 4.65
N TYR A 71 -16.58 8.96 4.44
CA TYR A 71 -15.70 9.24 3.30
C TYR A 71 -14.29 9.52 3.79
N GLY A 72 -13.29 8.87 3.20
CA GLY A 72 -11.90 9.09 3.56
C GLY A 72 -10.98 8.91 2.36
N TYR A 73 -9.92 9.71 2.28
CA TYR A 73 -8.91 9.63 1.23
C TYR A 73 -7.50 9.80 1.77
N LEU A 74 -6.54 9.28 1.00
CA LEU A 74 -5.12 9.58 1.13
C LEU A 74 -4.70 10.49 -0.02
N SER A 75 -3.98 11.57 0.28
CA SER A 75 -3.48 12.48 -0.76
C SER A 75 -2.00 12.79 -0.60
N HIS A 76 -1.34 13.00 -1.73
CA HIS A 76 0.04 13.43 -1.87
C HIS A 76 0.22 14.17 -3.21
N ASN A 77 0.99 15.27 -3.22
CA ASN A 77 1.30 16.05 -4.43
C ASN A 77 0.08 16.37 -5.32
N ASN A 78 -1.02 16.82 -4.72
CA ASN A 78 -2.28 17.21 -5.38
C ASN A 78 -3.04 16.07 -6.10
N VAL A 79 -2.68 14.82 -5.86
CA VAL A 79 -3.49 13.66 -6.26
C VAL A 79 -4.03 12.97 -5.02
N LEU A 80 -5.14 12.27 -5.16
CA LEU A 80 -5.76 11.54 -4.07
C LEU A 80 -6.35 10.20 -4.54
N ILE A 81 -6.47 9.28 -3.61
CA ILE A 81 -7.21 8.04 -3.77
C ILE A 81 -8.26 7.93 -2.66
N PRO A 82 -9.57 7.74 -2.98
CA PRO A 82 -10.56 7.38 -1.99
C PRO A 82 -10.23 6.03 -1.36
N LEU A 83 -10.00 6.04 -0.06
CA LEU A 83 -9.72 4.84 0.73
C LEU A 83 -11.03 4.14 1.09
N ILE A 84 -11.99 4.96 1.52
CA ILE A 84 -13.35 4.59 1.90
C ILE A 84 -14.27 5.63 1.25
N ASN A 85 -15.30 5.20 0.56
CA ASN A 85 -16.31 6.10 0.00
C ASN A 85 -17.71 5.53 0.23
N ARG A 86 -18.28 5.81 1.41
CA ARG A 86 -19.61 5.39 1.82
C ARG A 86 -19.83 3.88 1.62
N VAL A 87 -19.03 3.09 2.34
CA VAL A 87 -18.93 1.63 2.21
C VAL A 87 -20.32 0.97 2.17
N GLY A 88 -20.54 0.13 1.16
CA GLY A 88 -21.80 -0.60 0.96
C GLY A 88 -22.96 0.22 0.37
N VAL A 89 -22.75 1.51 0.05
CA VAL A 89 -23.76 2.29 -0.68
C VAL A 89 -23.83 1.82 -2.12
N THR A 90 -25.04 1.46 -2.56
CA THR A 90 -25.35 0.99 -3.91
C THR A 90 -26.74 1.46 -4.31
N ALA A 91 -27.15 1.28 -5.56
CA ALA A 91 -28.53 1.54 -5.99
C ALA A 91 -29.56 0.80 -5.13
N GLY A 92 -29.20 -0.38 -4.62
CA GLY A 92 -30.07 -1.22 -3.77
C GLY A 92 -29.94 -0.94 -2.27
N ASN A 93 -28.94 -0.17 -1.83
CA ASN A 93 -28.67 0.14 -0.44
C ASN A 93 -28.17 1.59 -0.29
N ALA A 94 -29.10 2.51 -0.12
CA ALA A 94 -28.78 3.94 -0.07
C ALA A 94 -28.02 4.37 1.19
N PHE A 95 -28.10 3.60 2.27
CA PHE A 95 -27.45 3.92 3.56
C PHE A 95 -26.09 3.26 3.73
N GLY A 96 -25.76 2.28 2.89
CA GLY A 96 -24.50 1.55 2.99
C GLY A 96 -24.42 0.63 4.20
N SER A 97 -23.22 0.45 4.72
CA SER A 97 -22.93 -0.45 5.84
C SER A 97 -23.30 0.17 7.18
N SER A 98 -24.14 -0.51 7.94
CA SER A 98 -24.40 -0.21 9.36
C SER A 98 -23.31 -0.72 10.31
N GLY A 99 -22.22 -1.28 9.78
CA GLY A 99 -21.05 -1.65 10.59
C GLY A 99 -20.41 -0.45 11.24
N SER A 100 -19.81 -0.65 12.42
CA SER A 100 -19.21 0.40 13.24
C SER A 100 -17.72 0.17 13.40
N GLY A 101 -16.93 0.99 12.73
CA GLY A 101 -15.48 0.92 12.80
C GLY A 101 -14.84 -0.20 11.96
N PHE A 102 -13.50 -0.13 11.86
CA PHE A 102 -12.68 -1.11 11.15
C PHE A 102 -11.22 -1.05 11.60
N ASN A 103 -10.51 -2.15 11.39
CA ASN A 103 -9.05 -2.25 11.48
C ASN A 103 -8.56 -2.95 10.20
N VAL A 104 -8.26 -2.16 9.19
CA VAL A 104 -7.95 -2.67 7.86
C VAL A 104 -6.61 -2.17 7.35
N THR A 105 -5.91 -3.03 6.62
CA THR A 105 -4.82 -2.61 5.76
C THR A 105 -5.33 -2.52 4.33
N LEU A 106 -5.16 -1.37 3.71
CA LEU A 106 -5.54 -1.14 2.31
C LEU A 106 -4.28 -1.14 1.44
N SER A 107 -4.28 -2.00 0.43
CA SER A 107 -3.19 -2.15 -0.55
C SER A 107 -3.76 -2.66 -1.88
N ASP A 108 -3.02 -2.52 -2.97
CA ASP A 108 -3.46 -3.04 -4.27
C ASP A 108 -3.51 -4.59 -4.31
N SER A 109 -2.80 -5.25 -3.38
CA SER A 109 -2.77 -6.71 -3.21
C SER A 109 -3.71 -7.23 -2.11
N GLY A 110 -4.63 -6.41 -1.62
CA GLY A 110 -5.54 -6.76 -0.54
C GLY A 110 -6.39 -8.01 -0.84
N SER A 111 -6.16 -9.09 -0.09
CA SER A 111 -6.76 -10.42 -0.33
C SER A 111 -8.26 -10.48 -0.02
N GLY A 112 -8.78 -9.55 0.78
CA GLY A 112 -10.21 -9.43 1.10
C GLY A 112 -11.04 -8.79 -0.02
N GLY A 113 -10.39 -8.34 -1.11
CA GLY A 113 -11.06 -7.68 -2.23
C GLY A 113 -11.42 -6.23 -1.93
N ASP A 114 -12.46 -5.73 -2.53
CA ASP A 114 -12.93 -4.36 -2.43
C ASP A 114 -13.49 -4.05 -1.03
N VAL A 115 -12.87 -3.10 -0.32
CA VAL A 115 -13.33 -2.70 1.03
C VAL A 115 -14.76 -2.19 1.04
N HIS A 116 -15.27 -1.69 -0.08
CA HIS A 116 -16.66 -1.25 -0.20
C HIS A 116 -17.68 -2.36 0.10
N PHE A 117 -17.29 -3.62 -0.12
CA PHE A 117 -18.13 -4.81 0.04
C PHE A 117 -17.61 -5.78 1.12
N TYR A 118 -16.92 -5.31 2.13
CA TYR A 118 -16.35 -6.17 3.18
C TYR A 118 -17.39 -6.99 3.97
N GLY A 119 -18.65 -6.73 3.77
CA GLY A 119 -19.74 -7.40 4.49
C GLY A 119 -20.41 -6.49 5.53
N SER A 120 -20.66 -7.01 6.72
CA SER A 120 -21.32 -6.27 7.80
C SER A 120 -20.54 -6.36 9.11
N GLY A 121 -20.82 -5.43 10.02
CA GLY A 121 -20.16 -5.39 11.33
C GLY A 121 -18.85 -4.64 11.31
N PHE A 122 -17.92 -5.05 12.17
CA PHE A 122 -16.55 -4.50 12.22
C PHE A 122 -15.69 -5.15 11.15
N ALA A 123 -15.12 -4.36 10.24
CA ALA A 123 -14.21 -4.88 9.23
C ALA A 123 -12.79 -5.05 9.78
N SER A 124 -12.14 -6.16 9.46
CA SER A 124 -10.74 -6.38 9.77
C SER A 124 -10.05 -7.19 8.65
N GLY A 125 -8.78 -6.94 8.43
CA GLY A 125 -7.97 -7.66 7.44
C GLY A 125 -7.41 -6.78 6.33
N ASN A 126 -7.03 -7.41 5.24
CA ASN A 126 -6.37 -6.75 4.10
C ASN A 126 -7.36 -6.64 2.93
N TYR A 127 -7.60 -5.42 2.48
CA TYR A 127 -8.52 -5.12 1.37
C TYR A 127 -7.84 -4.24 0.33
N THR A 128 -8.43 -4.14 -0.85
CA THR A 128 -8.12 -3.05 -1.78
C THR A 128 -8.89 -1.80 -1.36
N ALA A 129 -8.28 -0.62 -1.58
CA ALA A 129 -8.97 0.63 -1.36
C ALA A 129 -10.28 0.72 -2.17
N ASP A 130 -11.23 1.50 -1.68
CA ASP A 130 -12.50 1.75 -2.39
C ASP A 130 -12.25 2.25 -3.82
N GLY A 131 -11.39 3.25 -3.97
CA GLY A 131 -10.94 3.75 -5.26
C GLY A 131 -12.03 4.38 -6.13
N ARG A 132 -13.28 4.48 -5.64
CA ARG A 132 -14.38 5.16 -6.35
C ARG A 132 -14.20 6.67 -6.27
N ASN A 133 -13.63 7.24 -7.33
CA ASN A 133 -13.42 8.69 -7.44
C ASN A 133 -14.74 9.39 -7.83
N ILE A 134 -15.68 9.36 -6.91
CA ILE A 134 -17.04 9.88 -7.03
C ILE A 134 -17.27 10.84 -5.86
N ASP A 135 -17.99 11.92 -6.10
CA ASP A 135 -18.44 12.80 -5.03
C ASP A 135 -19.26 11.99 -4.00
N PRO A 136 -18.87 11.97 -2.72
CA PRO A 136 -19.56 11.20 -1.69
C PRO A 136 -21.00 11.64 -1.45
N ALA A 137 -21.41 12.83 -1.94
CA ALA A 137 -22.77 13.31 -1.92
C ALA A 137 -23.61 12.84 -3.12
N SER A 138 -23.01 12.08 -4.06
CA SER A 138 -23.72 11.57 -5.24
C SER A 138 -24.85 10.61 -4.87
N SER A 139 -25.78 10.40 -5.82
CA SER A 139 -26.87 9.43 -5.66
C SER A 139 -26.33 8.00 -5.49
N PRO A 140 -27.01 7.15 -4.70
CA PRO A 140 -26.51 5.82 -4.36
C PRO A 140 -26.10 4.94 -5.54
N GLY A 141 -26.83 4.98 -6.66
CA GLY A 141 -26.49 4.21 -7.86
C GLY A 141 -25.18 4.64 -8.55
N SER A 142 -24.64 5.82 -8.21
CA SER A 142 -23.32 6.27 -8.72
C SER A 142 -22.18 5.43 -8.15
N PHE A 143 -22.37 4.76 -7.02
CA PHE A 143 -21.36 3.94 -6.38
C PHE A 143 -21.23 2.53 -6.99
N ASP A 144 -22.15 2.15 -7.89
CA ASP A 144 -22.08 0.87 -8.62
C ASP A 144 -21.03 0.92 -9.75
N VAL A 145 -19.77 1.13 -9.37
CA VAL A 145 -18.64 1.30 -10.29
C VAL A 145 -18.00 -0.04 -10.62
N ALA A 146 -17.77 -0.27 -11.91
CA ALA A 146 -17.06 -1.45 -12.38
C ALA A 146 -15.62 -1.50 -11.79
N PRO A 147 -15.11 -2.69 -11.40
CA PRO A 147 -13.78 -2.81 -10.76
C PRO A 147 -12.65 -2.13 -11.53
N GLY A 148 -12.63 -2.22 -12.88
CA GLY A 148 -11.60 -1.63 -13.72
C GLY A 148 -11.64 -0.10 -13.82
N SER A 149 -12.66 0.56 -13.29
CA SER A 149 -12.81 2.02 -13.28
C SER A 149 -12.43 2.66 -11.95
N ARG A 150 -12.00 1.86 -10.97
CA ARG A 150 -11.57 2.34 -9.66
C ARG A 150 -10.09 2.73 -9.69
N LEU A 151 -9.73 3.72 -8.89
CA LEU A 151 -8.34 4.07 -8.63
C LEU A 151 -7.68 2.98 -7.78
N THR A 152 -6.37 2.79 -7.99
CA THR A 152 -5.50 1.95 -7.18
C THR A 152 -4.35 2.81 -6.65
N PHE A 153 -3.61 2.34 -5.65
CA PHE A 153 -2.41 3.04 -5.18
C PHE A 153 -1.37 3.16 -6.30
N ALA A 154 -1.17 2.09 -7.07
CA ALA A 154 -0.24 2.09 -8.22
C ALA A 154 -0.68 3.07 -9.31
N SER A 155 -1.98 3.16 -9.65
CA SER A 155 -2.46 4.10 -10.67
C SER A 155 -2.41 5.56 -10.19
N THR A 156 -2.46 5.80 -8.87
CA THR A 156 -2.50 7.14 -8.28
C THR A 156 -1.09 7.65 -7.95
N PHE A 157 -0.26 6.84 -7.32
CA PHE A 157 1.02 7.26 -6.76
C PHE A 157 2.24 6.57 -7.39
N GLY A 158 2.05 5.48 -8.15
CA GLY A 158 3.16 4.70 -8.70
C GLY A 158 4.13 5.54 -9.53
N GLY A 159 5.43 5.41 -9.25
CA GLY A 159 6.50 6.15 -9.92
C GLY A 159 6.68 7.61 -9.47
N MET A 160 5.80 8.15 -8.61
CA MET A 160 5.94 9.51 -8.08
C MET A 160 7.08 9.61 -7.07
N ASP A 161 7.56 10.83 -6.83
CA ASP A 161 8.42 11.15 -5.69
C ASP A 161 7.59 11.07 -4.40
N PRO A 162 7.93 10.18 -3.44
CA PRO A 162 7.20 10.06 -2.18
C PRO A 162 7.49 11.15 -1.17
N ASN A 163 8.54 11.95 -1.39
CA ASN A 163 8.98 12.94 -0.41
C ASN A 163 8.01 14.11 -0.35
N GLY A 164 7.79 14.61 0.87
CA GLY A 164 6.85 15.68 1.14
C GLY A 164 5.71 15.26 2.03
N THR A 165 4.61 16.01 1.97
CA THR A 165 3.46 15.83 2.86
C THR A 165 2.46 14.84 2.29
N TRP A 166 2.10 13.88 3.12
CA TRP A 166 0.98 12.96 2.92
C TRP A 166 -0.15 13.34 3.87
N THR A 167 -1.36 13.40 3.37
CA THR A 167 -2.55 13.78 4.15
C THR A 167 -3.57 12.67 4.14
N LEU A 168 -3.97 12.21 5.32
CA LEU A 168 -5.15 11.40 5.54
C LEU A 168 -6.30 12.31 5.93
N PHE A 169 -7.45 12.13 5.28
CA PHE A 169 -8.68 12.85 5.57
C PHE A 169 -9.83 11.88 5.78
N PHE A 170 -10.72 12.20 6.72
CA PHE A 170 -12.00 11.53 6.91
C PHE A 170 -13.11 12.54 7.20
N ALA A 171 -14.29 12.28 6.65
CA ALA A 171 -15.51 13.01 6.95
C ALA A 171 -16.66 12.01 7.15
N ASP A 172 -17.65 12.40 7.94
CA ASP A 172 -18.92 11.73 8.06
C ASP A 172 -19.97 12.49 7.23
N MET A 173 -20.53 11.81 6.24
CA MET A 173 -21.41 12.40 5.24
C MET A 173 -22.88 12.44 5.65
N SER A 174 -23.23 11.81 6.77
CA SER A 174 -24.65 11.69 7.21
C SER A 174 -24.73 11.71 8.72
N GLY A 175 -25.65 12.49 9.27
CA GLY A 175 -25.88 12.49 10.72
C GLY A 175 -26.56 11.22 11.20
N GLY A 176 -26.13 10.70 12.34
CA GLY A 176 -26.63 9.50 13.00
C GLY A 176 -25.52 8.49 13.24
N GLY A 177 -25.70 7.63 14.23
CA GLY A 177 -24.65 6.68 14.66
C GLY A 177 -23.60 7.28 15.60
N GLY A 178 -23.52 8.59 15.70
CA GLY A 178 -22.53 9.32 16.51
C GLY A 178 -21.18 9.42 15.83
N PRO A 179 -20.22 10.10 16.48
CA PRO A 179 -18.91 10.37 15.90
C PRO A 179 -18.08 9.09 15.76
N SER A 180 -17.27 9.04 14.71
CA SER A 180 -16.20 8.05 14.58
C SER A 180 -14.91 8.55 15.22
N THR A 181 -14.06 7.64 15.66
CA THR A 181 -12.75 7.96 16.22
C THR A 181 -11.67 7.15 15.52
N LEU A 182 -10.76 7.85 14.84
CA LEU A 182 -9.55 7.24 14.30
C LEU A 182 -8.53 7.08 15.44
N SER A 183 -8.19 5.84 15.75
CA SER A 183 -7.24 5.52 16.82
C SER A 183 -5.80 5.58 16.35
N SER A 184 -5.55 5.13 15.12
CA SER A 184 -4.23 5.15 14.48
C SER A 184 -4.34 4.99 12.97
N TRP A 185 -3.30 5.44 12.29
CA TRP A 185 -3.03 5.07 10.91
C TRP A 185 -1.53 4.97 10.66
N ASP A 186 -1.14 4.04 9.81
CA ASP A 186 0.25 3.80 9.45
C ASP A 186 0.35 3.83 7.93
N LEU A 187 1.30 4.61 7.41
CA LEU A 187 1.61 4.68 5.99
C LEU A 187 2.88 3.87 5.72
N GLU A 188 2.79 2.91 4.82
CA GLU A 188 3.93 2.13 4.37
C GLU A 188 4.21 2.43 2.90
N ILE A 189 5.45 2.79 2.59
CA ILE A 189 5.90 3.10 1.24
C ILE A 189 7.05 2.19 0.88
N THR A 190 6.92 1.46 -0.21
CA THR A 190 7.99 0.68 -0.81
C THR A 190 8.60 1.49 -1.95
N PRO A 191 9.86 1.94 -1.84
CA PRO A 191 10.51 2.67 -2.90
C PRO A 191 10.99 1.74 -4.02
N VAL A 192 11.13 2.28 -5.23
CA VAL A 192 11.82 1.59 -6.32
C VAL A 192 13.30 1.40 -5.93
N PRO A 193 13.86 0.18 -6.07
CA PRO A 193 15.28 -0.05 -5.79
C PRO A 193 16.19 0.85 -6.63
N GLU A 194 17.18 1.48 -6.00
CA GLU A 194 18.13 2.30 -6.74
C GLU A 194 18.95 1.46 -7.75
N PRO A 195 19.08 1.91 -9.01
CA PRO A 195 19.88 1.22 -10.03
C PRO A 195 21.34 0.99 -9.59
N THR A 196 21.90 1.91 -8.78
CA THR A 196 23.25 1.80 -8.22
C THR A 196 23.40 0.61 -7.28
N ASN A 197 22.43 0.34 -6.42
CA ASN A 197 22.44 -0.80 -5.51
C ASN A 197 22.32 -2.13 -6.27
N VAL A 198 21.50 -2.16 -7.31
CA VAL A 198 21.36 -3.31 -8.22
C VAL A 198 22.66 -3.56 -8.98
N ALA A 199 23.26 -2.52 -9.55
CA ALA A 199 24.53 -2.62 -10.27
C ALA A 199 25.66 -3.10 -9.36
N LEU A 200 25.78 -2.55 -8.16
CA LEU A 200 26.81 -2.94 -7.17
C LEU A 200 26.67 -4.41 -6.77
N GLY A 201 25.43 -4.88 -6.57
CA GLY A 201 25.14 -6.30 -6.32
C GLY A 201 25.60 -7.20 -7.48
N CYS A 202 25.29 -6.82 -8.72
CA CYS A 202 25.72 -7.54 -9.92
C CYS A 202 27.24 -7.57 -10.04
N PHE A 203 27.94 -6.46 -9.81
CA PHE A 203 29.42 -6.41 -9.83
C PHE A 203 30.05 -7.27 -8.74
N ALA A 204 29.53 -7.22 -7.52
CA ALA A 204 30.01 -8.06 -6.42
C ALA A 204 29.85 -9.55 -6.74
N PHE A 205 28.75 -9.95 -7.34
CA PHE A 205 28.51 -11.33 -7.75
C PHE A 205 29.45 -11.77 -8.88
N LEU A 206 29.66 -10.93 -9.89
CA LEU A 206 30.59 -11.21 -10.98
C LEU A 206 32.03 -11.36 -10.43
N PHE A 207 32.43 -10.47 -9.53
CA PHE A 207 33.75 -10.54 -8.90
C PHE A 207 33.93 -11.83 -8.09
N ALA A 208 32.94 -12.19 -7.27
CA ALA A 208 32.97 -13.44 -6.50
C ALA A 208 33.04 -14.69 -7.40
N SER A 209 32.30 -14.68 -8.51
CA SER A 209 32.29 -15.77 -9.50
C SER A 209 33.67 -15.95 -10.16
N VAL A 210 34.32 -14.86 -10.53
CA VAL A 210 35.68 -14.87 -11.11
C VAL A 210 36.69 -15.42 -10.10
N GLN A 211 36.62 -14.99 -8.82
CA GLN A 211 37.50 -15.50 -7.77
C GLN A 211 37.29 -17.00 -7.50
N CYS A 212 36.07 -17.45 -7.50
CA CYS A 212 35.74 -18.87 -7.33
C CYS A 212 36.35 -19.72 -8.46
N VAL A 213 36.19 -19.27 -9.72
CA VAL A 213 36.79 -19.96 -10.88
C VAL A 213 38.32 -19.97 -10.80
N ARG A 214 38.94 -18.85 -10.39
CA ARG A 214 40.42 -18.77 -10.19
C ARG A 214 40.88 -19.74 -9.11
N TRP A 215 40.16 -19.81 -7.97
CA TRP A 215 40.48 -20.74 -6.89
C TRP A 215 40.39 -22.19 -7.33
N TRP A 216 39.35 -22.56 -8.05
CA TRP A 216 39.16 -23.90 -8.60
C TRP A 216 40.26 -24.28 -9.58
N ARG A 217 40.66 -23.37 -10.47
CA ARG A 217 41.77 -23.62 -11.41
C ARG A 217 43.11 -23.82 -10.69
N ARG A 218 43.39 -23.09 -9.64
CA ARG A 218 44.60 -23.24 -8.83
C ARG A 218 44.62 -24.60 -8.14
N LYS A 219 43.51 -25.01 -7.54
CA LYS A 219 43.41 -26.32 -6.88
C LYS A 219 43.59 -27.47 -7.86
N ALA A 220 42.97 -27.43 -9.03
CA ALA A 220 43.13 -28.44 -10.08
C ALA A 220 44.53 -28.50 -10.68
N HIS A 221 45.32 -27.43 -10.57
CA HIS A 221 46.74 -27.42 -11.00
C HIS A 221 47.65 -28.05 -9.96
N SER A 222 47.41 -27.81 -8.67
CA SER A 222 48.15 -28.36 -7.54
C SER A 222 48.04 -29.91 -7.45
N GLU A 223 46.86 -30.46 -7.76
CA GLU A 223 46.61 -31.90 -7.75
C GLU A 223 47.25 -32.67 -8.92
N LYS A 224 47.74 -31.97 -9.96
CA LYS A 224 48.43 -32.57 -11.10
C LYS A 224 49.95 -32.58 -10.97
N THR A 225 50.51 -31.82 -9.98
CA THR A 225 51.94 -31.67 -9.75
C THR A 225 52.41 -32.41 -8.48
N ALA A 226 51.56 -33.07 -7.77
CA ALA A 226 51.84 -34.00 -6.67
C ALA A 226 51.66 -35.44 -7.15
#